data_c1e40a2528b0d4f01cb5f6576b79bb15
#
_entry.id   c1e40a2528b0d4f01cb5f6576b79bb15
#
_cell.length_a   1.000
_cell.length_b   1.000
_cell.length_c   1.000
_cell.angle_alpha   90.00
_cell.angle_beta   90.00
_cell.angle_gamma   90.00
#
_symmetry.space_group_name_H-M   'P 1'
#
loop_
_entity.id
_entity.type
_entity.pdbx_description
1 polymer ?
#
loop_
_entity_poly.entity_id
_entity_poly.type
_entity_poly.pdbx_seq_one_letter_code
_entity_poly.pdbx_strand_id
1 'polypeptide(L)'
;MNILIICAFGASSGILKRKLMEEMKNKGLEGSVEAFSVEDLDTAINGKDIVLVAPQLRISYDEIVEQVGGKVPVSLIESVDYGMMNAKNILDKCVKLLEK
;
A
#
# COMPACT_ATOMS: atom_id res chain seq x y z
N MET A 1 5.76 -8.81 6.74
CA MET A 1 5.19 -8.12 5.56
C MET A 1 5.32 -6.61 5.74
N ASN A 2 6.09 -5.99 4.90
CA ASN A 2 6.30 -4.54 4.93
C ASN A 2 5.54 -3.90 3.77
N ILE A 3 4.55 -3.07 4.09
CA ILE A 3 3.64 -2.47 3.11
C ILE A 3 3.99 -1.00 2.95
N LEU A 4 4.11 -0.55 1.69
CA LEU A 4 4.29 0.85 1.35
C LEU A 4 3.02 1.37 0.69
N ILE A 5 2.46 2.45 1.25
CA ILE A 5 1.32 3.15 0.64
C ILE A 5 1.85 4.41 -0.03
N ILE A 6 1.56 4.57 -1.30
CA ILE A 6 1.89 5.78 -2.05
C ILE A 6 0.61 6.57 -2.27
N CYS A 7 0.62 7.83 -1.83
CA CYS A 7 -0.54 8.72 -1.91
C CYS A 7 -0.10 10.14 -2.26
N ALA A 8 -1.07 10.98 -2.66
CA ALA A 8 -0.80 12.37 -3.01
C ALA A 8 -0.59 13.24 -1.76
N PHE A 9 -1.36 12.95 -0.70
CA PHE A 9 -1.32 13.69 0.57
C PHE A 9 -1.33 12.70 1.72
N GLY A 10 -0.55 12.95 2.76
CA GLY A 10 -0.35 12.00 3.84
C GLY A 10 -1.49 11.86 4.86
N ALA A 11 -2.45 12.79 4.91
CA ALA A 11 -3.43 12.83 5.98
C ALA A 11 -4.37 11.61 6.02
N SER A 12 -4.97 11.26 4.89
CA SER A 12 -5.90 10.11 4.81
C SER A 12 -5.17 8.79 4.93
N SER A 13 -3.97 8.71 4.37
CA SER A 13 -3.19 7.48 4.41
C SER A 13 -2.69 7.16 5.82
N GLY A 14 -2.56 8.15 6.70
CA GLY A 14 -2.20 7.94 8.10
C GLY A 14 -3.23 7.10 8.85
N ILE A 15 -4.52 7.33 8.58
CA ILE A 15 -5.59 6.54 9.17
C ILE A 15 -5.59 5.12 8.62
N LEU A 16 -5.45 4.98 7.31
CA LEU A 16 -5.39 3.67 6.66
C LEU A 16 -4.18 2.87 7.15
N LYS A 17 -3.04 3.51 7.28
CA LYS A 17 -1.82 2.90 7.81
C LYS A 17 -2.08 2.25 9.16
N ARG A 18 -2.70 2.99 10.07
CA ARG A 18 -2.98 2.49 11.42
C ARG A 18 -3.94 1.31 11.38
N LYS A 19 -4.99 1.40 10.57
CA LYS A 19 -5.96 0.33 10.44
C LYS A 19 -5.36 -0.93 9.83
N LEU A 20 -4.49 -0.79 8.85
CA LEU A 20 -3.78 -1.92 8.26
C LEU A 20 -2.85 -2.58 9.28
N MET A 21 -2.18 -1.81 10.10
CA MET A 21 -1.33 -2.35 11.16
C MET A 21 -2.15 -3.15 12.18
N GLU A 22 -3.32 -2.66 12.54
CA GLU A 22 -4.24 -3.38 13.43
C GLU A 22 -4.68 -4.71 12.82
N GLU A 23 -5.05 -4.71 11.54
CA GLU A 23 -5.47 -5.93 10.85
C GLU A 23 -4.33 -6.93 10.71
N MET A 24 -3.11 -6.46 10.45
CA MET A 24 -1.93 -7.33 10.43
C MET A 24 -1.75 -8.02 11.78
N LYS A 25 -1.87 -7.26 12.86
CA LYS A 25 -1.76 -7.80 14.21
C LYS A 25 -2.86 -8.84 14.47
N ASN A 26 -4.09 -8.56 14.05
CA ASN A 26 -5.21 -9.49 14.22
C ASN A 26 -4.99 -10.81 13.46
N LYS A 27 -4.29 -10.76 12.34
CA LYS A 27 -3.97 -11.95 11.54
C LYS A 27 -2.67 -12.64 11.98
N GLY A 28 -1.97 -12.09 12.96
CA GLY A 28 -0.69 -12.63 13.40
C GLY A 28 0.45 -12.38 12.41
N LEU A 29 0.33 -11.36 11.58
CA LEU A 29 1.37 -10.99 10.62
C LEU A 29 2.31 -9.96 11.23
N GLU A 30 3.60 -10.20 11.12
CA GLU A 30 4.61 -9.25 11.54
C GLU A 30 5.00 -8.35 10.36
N GLY A 31 5.37 -7.12 10.67
CA GLY A 31 5.83 -6.18 9.66
C GLY A 31 5.44 -4.75 9.96
N SER A 32 5.45 -3.93 8.92
CA SER A 32 5.18 -2.51 9.06
C SER A 32 4.32 -2.01 7.91
N VAL A 33 3.70 -0.85 8.12
CA VAL A 33 2.99 -0.10 7.08
C VAL A 33 3.51 1.32 7.13
N GLU A 34 3.98 1.82 6.00
CA GLU A 34 4.44 3.20 5.88
C GLU A 34 3.73 3.88 4.72
N ALA A 35 3.55 5.19 4.81
CA ALA A 35 2.90 5.98 3.79
C ALA A 35 3.80 7.13 3.37
N PHE A 36 4.01 7.26 2.06
CA PHE A 36 4.85 8.30 1.48
C PHE A 36 4.22 8.85 0.21
N SER A 37 4.71 10.00 -0.24
CA SER A 37 4.31 10.55 -1.53
C SER A 37 5.05 9.84 -2.66
N VAL A 38 4.58 10.02 -3.89
CA VAL A 38 5.21 9.39 -5.05
C VAL A 38 6.65 9.88 -5.24
N GLU A 39 6.95 11.09 -4.80
CA GLU A 39 8.29 11.66 -4.90
C GLU A 39 9.32 10.87 -4.10
N ASP A 40 8.89 10.22 -3.02
CA ASP A 40 9.74 9.46 -2.13
C ASP A 40 9.81 7.98 -2.48
N LEU A 41 9.15 7.57 -3.55
CA LEU A 41 9.01 6.15 -3.89
C LEU A 41 10.35 5.41 -4.00
N ASP A 42 11.32 5.99 -4.69
CA ASP A 42 12.61 5.32 -4.93
C ASP A 42 13.34 4.98 -3.63
N THR A 43 13.21 5.83 -2.63
CA THR A 43 13.82 5.62 -1.31
C THR A 43 12.94 4.75 -0.43
N ALA A 44 11.64 5.03 -0.42
CA ALA A 44 10.68 4.36 0.47
C ALA A 44 10.49 2.89 0.13
N ILE A 45 10.70 2.50 -1.14
CA ILE A 45 10.49 1.13 -1.58
C ILE A 45 11.52 0.15 -1.00
N ASN A 46 12.64 0.64 -0.51
CA ASN A 46 13.68 -0.22 0.05
C ASN A 46 13.15 -1.00 1.25
N GLY A 47 13.29 -2.33 1.21
CA GLY A 47 12.83 -3.20 2.29
C GLY A 47 11.34 -3.46 2.31
N LYS A 48 10.58 -3.01 1.31
CA LYS A 48 9.14 -3.25 1.23
C LYS A 48 8.84 -4.52 0.44
N ASP A 49 7.72 -5.14 0.77
CA ASP A 49 7.25 -6.36 0.12
C ASP A 49 6.15 -6.09 -0.89
N ILE A 50 5.44 -4.99 -0.75
CA ILE A 50 4.35 -4.61 -1.65
C ILE A 50 4.15 -3.09 -1.62
N VAL A 51 3.73 -2.55 -2.76
CA VAL A 51 3.37 -1.14 -2.90
C VAL A 51 1.87 -1.03 -3.17
N LEU A 52 1.17 -0.25 -2.35
CA LEU A 52 -0.24 0.06 -2.55
C LEU A 52 -0.35 1.50 -3.02
N VAL A 53 -1.06 1.71 -4.11
CA VAL A 53 -1.26 3.04 -4.69
C VAL A 53 -2.66 3.52 -4.33
N ALA A 54 -2.75 4.72 -3.73
CA ALA A 54 -4.04 5.32 -3.38
C ALA A 54 -4.84 5.64 -4.65
N PRO A 55 -6.17 5.54 -4.61
CA PRO A 55 -6.98 5.74 -5.82
C PRO A 55 -6.89 7.15 -6.40
N GLN A 56 -6.49 8.15 -5.62
CA GLN A 56 -6.23 9.48 -6.12
C GLN A 56 -5.12 9.52 -7.17
N LEU A 57 -4.23 8.52 -7.15
CA LEU A 57 -3.10 8.43 -8.06
C LEU A 57 -3.32 7.42 -9.19
N ARG A 58 -4.55 6.99 -9.42
CA ARG A 58 -4.82 5.97 -10.44
C ARG A 58 -4.38 6.38 -11.85
N ILE A 59 -4.40 7.67 -12.15
CA ILE A 59 -3.95 8.19 -13.45
C ILE A 59 -2.44 7.96 -13.62
N SER A 60 -1.70 8.02 -12.52
CA SER A 60 -0.26 7.83 -12.50
C SER A 60 0.14 6.38 -12.22
N TYR A 61 -0.82 5.47 -12.12
CA TYR A 61 -0.57 4.09 -11.70
C TYR A 61 0.46 3.39 -12.61
N ASP A 62 0.32 3.52 -13.92
CA ASP A 62 1.24 2.87 -14.86
C ASP A 62 2.66 3.41 -14.71
N GLU A 63 2.82 4.71 -14.49
CA GLU A 63 4.12 5.32 -14.24
C GLU A 63 4.74 4.80 -12.95
N ILE A 64 3.92 4.63 -11.92
CA ILE A 64 4.39 4.10 -10.63
C ILE A 64 4.83 2.65 -10.79
N VAL A 65 4.08 1.83 -11.50
CA VAL A 65 4.45 0.44 -11.79
C VAL A 65 5.79 0.38 -12.52
N GLU A 66 5.97 1.25 -13.50
CA GLU A 66 7.21 1.33 -14.27
C GLU A 66 8.39 1.76 -13.38
N GLN A 67 8.17 2.73 -12.52
CA GLN A 67 9.18 3.21 -11.58
C GLN A 67 9.60 2.13 -10.58
N VAL A 68 8.65 1.31 -10.12
CA VAL A 68 8.94 0.17 -9.25
C VAL A 68 9.78 -0.88 -9.97
N GLY A 69 9.57 -1.03 -11.28
CA GLY A 69 10.43 -1.88 -12.11
C GLY A 69 10.42 -3.36 -11.76
N GLY A 70 9.33 -3.86 -11.26
CA GLY A 70 9.19 -5.29 -10.94
C GLY A 70 9.86 -5.72 -9.64
N LYS A 71 10.38 -4.80 -8.85
CA LYS A 71 11.05 -5.12 -7.58
C LYS A 71 10.09 -5.78 -6.59
N VAL A 72 8.85 -5.30 -6.54
CA VAL A 72 7.81 -5.83 -5.67
C VAL A 72 6.46 -5.69 -6.39
N PRO A 73 5.42 -6.44 -5.96
CA PRO A 73 4.07 -6.25 -6.50
C PRO A 73 3.55 -4.85 -6.23
N VAL A 74 2.77 -4.32 -7.18
CA VAL A 74 2.10 -3.03 -7.03
C VAL A 74 0.60 -3.27 -7.19
N SER A 75 -0.21 -2.71 -6.31
CA SER A 75 -1.65 -2.83 -6.37
C SER A 75 -2.31 -1.47 -6.21
N LEU A 76 -3.31 -1.18 -7.03
CA LEU A 76 -4.13 0.01 -6.89
C LEU A 76 -5.24 -0.27 -5.88
N ILE A 77 -5.35 0.56 -4.85
CA ILE A 77 -6.43 0.45 -3.88
C ILE A 77 -7.72 0.94 -4.55
N GLU A 78 -8.78 0.14 -4.45
CA GLU A 78 -10.08 0.53 -4.99
C GLU A 78 -10.64 1.73 -4.23
N SER A 79 -11.31 2.63 -4.94
CA SER A 79 -11.86 3.85 -4.33
C SER A 79 -12.82 3.54 -3.18
N VAL A 80 -13.63 2.50 -3.31
CA VAL A 80 -14.58 2.12 -2.26
C VAL A 80 -13.86 1.64 -1.01
N ASP A 81 -12.80 0.83 -1.17
CA ASP A 81 -12.03 0.33 -0.04
C ASP A 81 -11.29 1.47 0.67
N TYR A 82 -10.75 2.40 -0.09
CA TYR A 82 -10.04 3.55 0.47
C TYR A 82 -11.01 4.48 1.19
N GLY A 83 -12.13 4.81 0.55
CA GLY A 83 -13.13 5.71 1.12
C GLY A 83 -13.74 5.19 2.42
N MET A 84 -13.92 3.88 2.53
CA MET A 84 -14.45 3.23 3.72
C MET A 84 -13.38 2.82 4.71
N MET A 85 -12.11 3.03 4.37
CA MET A 85 -10.97 2.57 5.17
C MET A 85 -11.06 1.08 5.49
N ASN A 86 -11.40 0.28 4.46
CA ASN A 86 -11.60 -1.16 4.60
C ASN A 86 -10.26 -1.88 4.61
N ALA A 87 -9.55 -1.76 5.72
CA ALA A 87 -8.22 -2.34 5.88
C ALA A 87 -8.22 -3.85 5.72
N LYS A 88 -9.26 -4.52 6.19
CA LYS A 88 -9.36 -5.97 6.09
C LYS A 88 -9.34 -6.42 4.63
N ASN A 89 -10.15 -5.80 3.78
CA ASN A 89 -10.22 -6.15 2.36
C ASN A 89 -8.92 -5.82 1.64
N ILE A 90 -8.35 -4.66 1.97
CA ILE A 90 -7.07 -4.23 1.40
C ILE A 90 -5.97 -5.23 1.78
N LEU A 91 -5.90 -5.61 3.04
CA LEU A 91 -4.88 -6.54 3.51
C LEU A 91 -5.06 -7.93 2.89
N ASP A 92 -6.30 -8.40 2.76
CA ASP A 92 -6.58 -9.70 2.13
C ASP A 92 -6.04 -9.74 0.70
N LYS A 93 -6.18 -8.66 -0.04
CA LYS A 93 -5.62 -8.56 -1.39
C LYS A 93 -4.10 -8.57 -1.39
N CYS A 94 -3.47 -7.90 -0.41
CA CYS A 94 -2.02 -7.92 -0.26
C CYS A 94 -1.52 -9.35 -0.01
N VAL A 95 -2.16 -10.06 0.89
CA VAL A 95 -1.79 -11.43 1.21
C VAL A 95 -1.87 -12.32 -0.04
N LYS A 96 -2.95 -12.17 -0.82
CA LYS A 96 -3.11 -12.94 -2.06
C LYS A 96 -2.03 -12.64 -3.07
N LEU A 97 -1.63 -11.39 -3.21
CA LEU A 97 -0.57 -11.00 -4.15
C LEU A 97 0.79 -11.54 -3.73
N LEU A 98 1.03 -11.69 -2.44
CA LEU A 98 2.29 -12.18 -1.92
C LEU A 98 2.34 -13.71 -1.79
N GLU A 99 1.21 -14.39 -1.88
CA GLU A 99 1.13 -15.83 -1.97
C GLU A 99 1.49 -16.29 -3.38
N LYS A 100 2.16 -17.41 -3.47
CA LYS A 100 2.51 -18.00 -4.76
C LYS A 100 1.87 -19.37 -4.92
#